data_1bae3b142d803a5465f5b12b65f4c8a0
#
_entry.id   1bae3b142d803a5465f5b12b65f4c8a0
#
_cell.length_a   1.000
_cell.length_b   1.000
_cell.length_c   1.000
_cell.angle_alpha   90.00
_cell.angle_beta   90.00
_cell.angle_gamma   90.00
#
_symmetry.space_group_name_H-M   'P 1'
#
loop_
_entity.id
_entity.type
_entity.pdbx_description
1 polymer ?
#
loop_
_entity_poly.entity_id
_entity_poly.type
_entity_poly.pdbx_seq_one_letter_code
_entity_poly.pdbx_strand_id
1 'polypeptide(L)'
;MSPRVEAVFWFLLTATGYFLLASLSLYATKGADNIAAVWPPSGYFLALLLLMPPRARVAAFAAMAAASIGANMIEGISAEAATAYTVANAAEATIALWLIRRREPGEMSFMVPQAVGRFCVAALAASAASAVVATLLTRNGVDFFLSWMTTVALGMLIVTPPIVMLARMVTSNALNNVPTAMKVEGIALLTIAAFVTGASFSQSDFPVTFLPCVALIVAAYRLGPFGAAAGMLIVAIIASLLTGQGYGPIAAMDESQKVEVLFLQFYLVTMLFIALPLAALLVVQRRLAKRLEQSNRWLLQAEAAALVGHWRVDLVRWTIQWSDQTYRVHGLEPGIPVDVDYSVEQYLPDDRVAVRKALEDAVRSGEPFVFQGRILRADGEIRHVKSHGSIEMGRRGKAAGIFGTVQDVTDTVENARILESARSAAERIANTDMLTGLPNRRHTLSFLNQALRRAVQEGAPLAVAIFDIDHFKAINDQHGHAAGDEVIRRVGQRAKASLRDDDMVGRYGGEEFVCVLQGRSALSAELVAERVRKAVYADDEGVAAGLPAVTVSIGLAVYAGEVSIEDLLQRADKALYAAKREGRNRLRMAA
;
A
#
# COMPACT_ATOMS: atom_id res chain seq x y z
N MET A 1 2.20 -40.26 12.92
CA MET A 1 2.69 -41.34 13.81
C MET A 1 1.77 -41.44 15.02
N SER A 2 1.56 -42.66 15.58
CA SER A 2 0.86 -42.76 16.87
C SER A 2 1.72 -42.15 17.99
N PRO A 3 1.15 -41.63 19.09
CA PRO A 3 1.90 -41.00 20.16
C PRO A 3 2.97 -41.91 20.79
N ARG A 4 2.74 -43.23 20.81
CA ARG A 4 3.72 -44.22 21.31
C ARG A 4 4.89 -44.39 20.36
N VAL A 5 4.65 -44.49 19.06
CA VAL A 5 5.71 -44.62 18.05
C VAL A 5 6.57 -43.35 18.00
N GLU A 6 5.97 -42.21 18.16
CA GLU A 6 6.67 -40.91 18.22
C GLU A 6 7.57 -40.83 19.47
N ALA A 7 7.08 -41.22 20.62
CA ALA A 7 7.90 -41.26 21.86
C ALA A 7 9.09 -42.21 21.76
N VAL A 8 8.90 -43.40 21.19
CA VAL A 8 9.98 -44.39 20.93
C VAL A 8 11.00 -43.82 19.95
N PHE A 9 10.56 -43.20 18.88
CA PHE A 9 11.47 -42.56 17.91
C PHE A 9 12.36 -41.51 18.56
N TRP A 10 11.78 -40.58 19.33
CA TRP A 10 12.53 -39.54 20.01
C TRP A 10 13.43 -40.11 21.12
N PHE A 11 13.01 -41.15 21.82
CA PHE A 11 13.83 -41.85 22.78
C PHE A 11 15.07 -42.45 22.14
N LEU A 12 14.91 -43.26 21.07
CA LEU A 12 16.02 -43.88 20.36
C LEU A 12 16.99 -42.87 19.75
N LEU A 13 16.43 -41.83 19.09
CA LEU A 13 17.25 -40.76 18.52
C LEU A 13 18.07 -40.03 19.59
N THR A 14 17.47 -39.73 20.73
CA THR A 14 18.17 -39.09 21.84
C THR A 14 19.23 -40.02 22.43
N ALA A 15 18.89 -41.24 22.75
CA ALA A 15 19.80 -42.19 23.37
C ALA A 15 21.04 -42.45 22.50
N THR A 16 20.82 -42.81 21.23
CA THR A 16 21.90 -43.14 20.30
C THR A 16 22.78 -41.94 20.00
N GLY A 17 22.18 -40.80 19.63
CA GLY A 17 22.95 -39.60 19.27
C GLY A 17 23.69 -39.01 20.46
N TYR A 18 23.07 -38.94 21.63
CA TYR A 18 23.75 -38.45 22.85
C TYR A 18 24.89 -39.35 23.24
N PHE A 19 24.68 -40.69 23.27
CA PHE A 19 25.70 -41.66 23.60
C PHE A 19 26.91 -41.58 22.66
N LEU A 20 26.67 -41.58 21.34
CA LEU A 20 27.74 -41.49 20.35
C LEU A 20 28.57 -40.20 20.49
N LEU A 21 27.88 -39.07 20.63
CA LEU A 21 28.54 -37.76 20.78
C LEU A 21 29.30 -37.65 22.10
N ALA A 22 28.75 -38.20 23.20
CA ALA A 22 29.42 -38.22 24.49
C ALA A 22 30.69 -39.12 24.46
N SER A 23 30.56 -40.34 23.96
CA SER A 23 31.71 -41.26 23.83
C SER A 23 32.82 -40.71 22.93
N LEU A 24 32.41 -40.10 21.77
CA LEU A 24 33.39 -39.49 20.87
C LEU A 24 34.10 -38.29 21.54
N SER A 25 33.36 -37.46 22.28
CA SER A 25 33.94 -36.30 22.96
C SER A 25 34.91 -36.71 24.06
N LEU A 26 34.55 -37.71 24.86
CA LEU A 26 35.40 -38.23 25.90
C LEU A 26 36.66 -38.92 25.33
N TYR A 27 36.52 -39.64 24.20
CA TYR A 27 37.66 -40.28 23.52
C TYR A 27 38.60 -39.24 22.88
N ALA A 28 38.05 -38.21 22.20
CA ALA A 28 38.85 -37.27 21.41
C ALA A 28 39.56 -36.20 22.25
N THR A 29 39.12 -35.95 23.50
CA THR A 29 39.58 -34.79 24.27
C THR A 29 39.90 -35.19 25.72
N LYS A 30 40.75 -36.19 25.93
CA LYS A 30 41.26 -36.53 27.26
C LYS A 30 42.20 -35.43 27.76
N GLY A 31 41.65 -34.36 28.32
CA GLY A 31 42.39 -33.35 29.06
C GLY A 31 42.81 -33.81 30.45
N ALA A 32 43.73 -33.10 31.11
CA ALA A 32 44.21 -33.42 32.46
C ALA A 32 43.08 -33.56 33.50
N ASP A 33 41.95 -32.92 33.27
CA ASP A 33 40.75 -32.94 34.12
C ASP A 33 39.62 -33.84 33.57
N ASN A 34 39.88 -34.68 32.55
CA ASN A 34 38.85 -35.46 31.81
C ASN A 34 37.68 -34.65 31.25
N ILE A 35 37.86 -33.36 31.01
CA ILE A 35 36.83 -32.47 30.45
C ILE A 35 37.16 -32.19 28.98
N ALA A 36 36.20 -32.39 28.12
CA ALA A 36 36.32 -32.11 26.70
C ALA A 36 36.42 -30.60 26.41
N ALA A 37 37.09 -30.19 25.34
CA ALA A 37 37.15 -28.80 24.92
C ALA A 37 35.76 -28.25 24.54
N VAL A 38 34.91 -29.08 23.95
CA VAL A 38 33.53 -28.81 23.60
C VAL A 38 32.69 -30.02 24.01
N TRP A 39 31.47 -29.80 24.49
CA TRP A 39 30.51 -30.86 24.83
C TRP A 39 29.32 -30.88 23.85
N PRO A 40 29.48 -31.49 22.66
CA PRO A 40 28.42 -31.56 21.65
C PRO A 40 27.11 -32.19 22.14
N PRO A 41 27.09 -33.18 23.07
CA PRO A 41 25.86 -33.76 23.58
C PRO A 41 24.84 -32.74 24.11
N SER A 42 25.30 -31.69 24.79
CA SER A 42 24.44 -30.62 25.31
C SER A 42 23.72 -29.88 24.20
N GLY A 43 24.45 -29.49 23.16
CA GLY A 43 23.88 -28.81 22.01
C GLY A 43 22.92 -29.69 21.20
N TYR A 44 23.30 -30.95 21.02
CA TYR A 44 22.44 -31.95 20.36
C TYR A 44 21.14 -32.16 21.12
N PHE A 45 21.20 -32.38 22.43
CA PHE A 45 20.02 -32.61 23.24
C PHE A 45 19.11 -31.38 23.28
N LEU A 46 19.64 -30.18 23.43
CA LEU A 46 18.88 -28.95 23.36
C LEU A 46 18.22 -28.78 21.98
N ALA A 47 18.91 -29.09 20.89
CA ALA A 47 18.34 -29.07 19.55
C ALA A 47 17.12 -30.00 19.43
N LEU A 48 17.24 -31.23 19.94
CA LEU A 48 16.12 -32.17 19.93
C LEU A 48 14.95 -31.69 20.78
N LEU A 49 15.19 -31.12 21.97
CA LEU A 49 14.15 -30.56 22.85
C LEU A 49 13.41 -29.39 22.22
N LEU A 50 14.07 -28.61 21.34
CA LEU A 50 13.46 -27.53 20.60
C LEU A 50 12.61 -28.03 19.41
N LEU A 51 12.94 -29.17 18.84
CA LEU A 51 12.27 -29.78 17.68
C LEU A 51 11.14 -30.74 18.06
N MET A 52 11.27 -31.43 19.23
CA MET A 52 10.28 -32.45 19.62
C MET A 52 9.03 -31.86 20.28
N PRO A 53 7.89 -32.55 20.19
CA PRO A 53 6.67 -32.17 20.90
C PRO A 53 6.83 -32.33 22.41
N PRO A 54 6.11 -31.52 23.23
CA PRO A 54 6.24 -31.54 24.69
C PRO A 54 6.02 -32.93 25.31
N ARG A 55 5.14 -33.74 24.74
CA ARG A 55 4.82 -35.10 25.21
C ARG A 55 5.99 -36.10 25.10
N ALA A 56 6.93 -35.85 24.20
CA ALA A 56 8.10 -36.74 24.01
C ALA A 56 9.27 -36.40 24.95
N ARG A 57 9.25 -35.22 25.60
CA ARG A 57 10.40 -34.73 26.39
C ARG A 57 10.76 -35.60 27.56
N VAL A 58 9.78 -36.17 28.28
CA VAL A 58 10.03 -37.03 29.43
C VAL A 58 10.85 -38.29 28.99
N ALA A 59 10.42 -38.92 27.89
CA ALA A 59 11.15 -40.07 27.34
C ALA A 59 12.56 -39.68 26.86
N ALA A 60 12.74 -38.49 26.29
CA ALA A 60 14.02 -37.97 25.86
C ALA A 60 14.95 -37.68 27.03
N PHE A 61 14.48 -37.14 28.15
CA PHE A 61 15.27 -36.96 29.35
C PHE A 61 15.72 -38.30 29.96
N ALA A 62 14.86 -39.33 29.98
CA ALA A 62 15.24 -40.66 30.42
C ALA A 62 16.30 -41.28 29.47
N ALA A 63 16.16 -41.11 28.17
CA ALA A 63 17.13 -41.55 27.17
C ALA A 63 18.49 -40.87 27.34
N MET A 64 18.49 -39.54 27.54
CA MET A 64 19.70 -38.77 27.80
C MET A 64 20.40 -39.22 29.08
N ALA A 65 19.62 -39.43 30.16
CA ALA A 65 20.22 -39.87 31.42
C ALA A 65 20.91 -41.24 31.30
N ALA A 66 20.25 -42.23 30.69
CA ALA A 66 20.83 -43.55 30.45
C ALA A 66 22.09 -43.47 29.56
N ALA A 67 22.02 -42.67 28.48
CA ALA A 67 23.16 -42.49 27.57
C ALA A 67 24.35 -41.77 28.24
N SER A 68 24.08 -40.75 29.05
CA SER A 68 25.10 -39.98 29.78
C SER A 68 25.80 -40.85 30.81
N ILE A 69 25.05 -41.56 31.65
CA ILE A 69 25.64 -42.49 32.64
C ILE A 69 26.45 -43.57 31.95
N GLY A 70 25.88 -44.23 30.91
CA GLY A 70 26.54 -45.27 30.16
C GLY A 70 27.86 -44.83 29.53
N ALA A 71 27.88 -43.70 28.84
CA ALA A 71 29.09 -43.16 28.22
C ALA A 71 30.19 -42.85 29.26
N ASN A 72 29.83 -42.18 30.36
CA ASN A 72 30.80 -41.86 31.42
C ASN A 72 31.35 -43.09 32.12
N MET A 73 30.54 -44.11 32.40
CA MET A 73 30.99 -45.36 33.03
C MET A 73 31.91 -46.18 32.12
N ILE A 74 31.67 -46.21 30.81
CA ILE A 74 32.57 -46.89 29.85
C ILE A 74 33.96 -46.26 29.85
N GLU A 75 34.07 -44.96 30.05
CA GLU A 75 35.36 -44.25 30.15
C GLU A 75 35.97 -44.31 31.54
N GLY A 76 35.44 -45.12 32.44
CA GLY A 76 35.99 -45.36 33.77
C GLY A 76 35.65 -44.32 34.84
N ILE A 77 34.70 -43.44 34.57
CA ILE A 77 34.20 -42.46 35.56
C ILE A 77 33.30 -43.19 36.57
N SER A 78 33.46 -42.86 37.86
CA SER A 78 32.68 -43.51 38.93
C SER A 78 31.17 -43.26 38.74
N ALA A 79 30.34 -44.21 39.15
CA ALA A 79 28.89 -44.12 39.04
C ALA A 79 28.33 -42.86 39.76
N GLU A 80 28.97 -42.45 40.86
CA GLU A 80 28.62 -41.24 41.61
C GLU A 80 28.86 -39.97 40.75
N ALA A 81 30.08 -39.84 40.17
CA ALA A 81 30.42 -38.72 39.33
C ALA A 81 29.61 -38.72 38.00
N ALA A 82 29.38 -39.88 37.38
CA ALA A 82 28.57 -40.03 36.19
C ALA A 82 27.12 -39.60 36.44
N THR A 83 26.57 -39.90 37.61
CA THR A 83 25.24 -39.46 38.02
C THR A 83 25.20 -37.95 38.25
N ALA A 84 26.21 -37.39 38.93
CA ALA A 84 26.33 -35.96 39.17
C ALA A 84 26.37 -35.14 37.85
N TYR A 85 27.19 -35.60 36.89
CA TYR A 85 27.29 -35.01 35.55
C TYR A 85 25.95 -35.08 34.79
N THR A 86 25.26 -36.21 34.91
CA THR A 86 23.95 -36.38 34.27
C THR A 86 22.90 -35.44 34.84
N VAL A 87 22.87 -35.24 36.17
CA VAL A 87 21.98 -34.26 36.84
C VAL A 87 22.29 -32.84 36.37
N ALA A 88 23.58 -32.48 36.29
CA ALA A 88 23.99 -31.17 35.79
C ALA A 88 23.58 -30.94 34.33
N ASN A 89 23.74 -31.94 33.45
CA ASN A 89 23.30 -31.87 32.05
C ASN A 89 21.78 -31.80 31.91
N ALA A 90 21.03 -32.46 32.79
CA ALA A 90 19.57 -32.37 32.83
C ALA A 90 19.08 -30.97 33.29
N ALA A 91 19.75 -30.41 34.31
CA ALA A 91 19.47 -29.07 34.80
C ALA A 91 19.70 -28.00 33.70
N GLU A 92 20.86 -28.10 33.03
CA GLU A 92 21.20 -27.24 31.88
C GLU A 92 20.13 -27.23 30.80
N ALA A 93 19.81 -28.43 30.29
CA ALA A 93 18.83 -28.57 29.20
C ALA A 93 17.45 -28.02 29.59
N THR A 94 17.05 -28.25 30.87
CA THR A 94 15.79 -27.73 31.41
C THR A 94 15.80 -26.22 31.50
N ILE A 95 16.86 -25.62 32.03
CA ILE A 95 16.99 -24.16 32.20
C ILE A 95 17.08 -23.49 30.83
N ALA A 96 17.89 -24.02 29.91
CA ALA A 96 17.99 -23.48 28.56
C ALA A 96 16.64 -23.49 27.83
N LEU A 97 15.95 -24.63 27.85
CA LEU A 97 14.64 -24.78 27.25
C LEU A 97 13.59 -23.82 27.85
N TRP A 98 13.59 -23.68 29.19
CA TRP A 98 12.68 -22.80 29.91
C TRP A 98 12.94 -21.33 29.57
N LEU A 99 14.20 -20.86 29.57
CA LEU A 99 14.56 -19.49 29.22
C LEU A 99 14.19 -19.14 27.79
N ILE A 100 14.42 -20.06 26.84
CA ILE A 100 14.10 -19.89 25.44
C ILE A 100 12.57 -19.81 25.26
N ARG A 101 11.83 -20.78 25.83
CA ARG A 101 10.37 -20.88 25.64
C ARG A 101 9.58 -19.79 26.37
N ARG A 102 10.08 -19.29 27.50
CA ARG A 102 9.43 -18.20 28.24
C ARG A 102 9.35 -16.91 27.43
N ARG A 103 10.32 -16.65 26.56
CA ARG A 103 10.41 -15.43 25.76
C ARG A 103 10.03 -15.63 24.28
N GLU A 104 10.00 -16.87 23.82
CA GLU A 104 9.54 -17.27 22.49
C GLU A 104 8.63 -18.50 22.63
N PRO A 105 7.32 -18.30 22.87
CA PRO A 105 6.36 -19.42 23.00
C PRO A 105 6.23 -20.23 21.72
N GLY A 106 6.56 -19.61 20.56
CA GLY A 106 6.55 -20.22 19.24
C GLY A 106 7.84 -20.97 18.90
N GLU A 107 8.03 -21.19 17.62
CA GLU A 107 9.25 -21.82 17.10
C GLU A 107 10.42 -20.85 17.09
N MET A 108 11.52 -21.24 17.73
CA MET A 108 12.74 -20.43 17.72
C MET A 108 13.35 -20.32 16.33
N SER A 109 13.64 -19.10 15.87
CA SER A 109 14.23 -18.85 14.56
C SER A 109 15.64 -18.26 14.68
N PHE A 110 16.64 -18.99 14.21
CA PHE A 110 18.02 -18.48 14.09
C PHE A 110 18.22 -17.49 12.92
N MET A 111 17.16 -17.15 12.18
CA MET A 111 17.16 -16.12 11.13
C MET A 111 16.90 -14.71 11.68
N VAL A 112 16.61 -14.57 12.97
CA VAL A 112 16.29 -13.31 13.64
C VAL A 112 17.38 -12.97 14.65
N PRO A 113 18.12 -11.84 14.51
CA PRO A 113 19.23 -11.48 15.40
C PRO A 113 18.86 -11.46 16.88
N GLN A 114 17.67 -10.94 17.20
CA GLN A 114 17.17 -10.89 18.58
C GLN A 114 16.94 -12.28 19.18
N ALA A 115 16.48 -13.25 18.38
CA ALA A 115 16.29 -14.62 18.82
C ALA A 115 17.65 -15.31 19.04
N VAL A 116 18.65 -15.05 18.18
CA VAL A 116 20.03 -15.52 18.35
C VAL A 116 20.63 -14.94 19.64
N GLY A 117 20.50 -13.64 19.89
CA GLY A 117 20.98 -13.01 21.12
C GLY A 117 20.35 -13.63 22.38
N ARG A 118 19.03 -13.85 22.37
CA ARG A 118 18.33 -14.52 23.48
C ARG A 118 18.78 -15.96 23.69
N PHE A 119 19.03 -16.68 22.61
CA PHE A 119 19.58 -18.03 22.67
C PHE A 119 20.98 -18.04 23.31
N CYS A 120 21.86 -17.12 22.90
CA CYS A 120 23.18 -16.99 23.51
C CYS A 120 23.12 -16.72 25.01
N VAL A 121 22.26 -15.79 25.44
CA VAL A 121 22.05 -15.49 26.86
C VAL A 121 21.49 -16.72 27.62
N ALA A 122 20.51 -17.41 27.02
CA ALA A 122 19.92 -18.61 27.63
C ALA A 122 20.95 -19.75 27.75
N ALA A 123 21.80 -20.00 26.74
CA ALA A 123 22.83 -20.98 26.74
C ALA A 123 23.91 -20.68 27.82
N LEU A 124 24.35 -19.41 27.90
CA LEU A 124 25.33 -19.00 28.93
C LEU A 124 24.78 -19.11 30.35
N ALA A 125 23.53 -18.68 30.56
CA ALA A 125 22.89 -18.78 31.89
C ALA A 125 22.68 -20.25 32.31
N ALA A 126 22.26 -21.09 31.38
CA ALA A 126 22.04 -22.52 31.63
C ALA A 126 23.37 -23.26 31.89
N SER A 127 24.42 -22.95 31.13
CA SER A 127 25.76 -23.56 31.36
C SER A 127 26.35 -23.11 32.69
N ALA A 128 26.20 -21.87 33.10
CA ALA A 128 26.61 -21.39 34.41
C ALA A 128 25.87 -22.10 35.55
N ALA A 129 24.54 -22.26 35.44
CA ALA A 129 23.76 -23.00 36.42
C ALA A 129 24.14 -24.49 36.48
N SER A 130 24.37 -25.12 35.35
CA SER A 130 24.88 -26.51 35.25
C SER A 130 26.25 -26.66 35.91
N ALA A 131 27.15 -25.70 35.68
CA ALA A 131 28.48 -25.70 36.28
C ALA A 131 28.42 -25.60 37.81
N VAL A 132 27.51 -24.78 38.37
CA VAL A 132 27.25 -24.73 39.81
C VAL A 132 26.81 -26.09 40.33
N VAL A 133 25.85 -26.75 39.66
CA VAL A 133 25.35 -28.08 40.06
C VAL A 133 26.46 -29.12 39.98
N ALA A 134 27.22 -29.16 38.87
CA ALA A 134 28.32 -30.12 38.71
C ALA A 134 29.39 -29.92 39.79
N THR A 135 29.83 -28.69 40.03
CA THR A 135 30.88 -28.36 41.01
C THR A 135 30.46 -28.71 42.44
N LEU A 136 29.22 -28.44 42.82
CA LEU A 136 28.70 -28.76 44.15
C LEU A 136 28.57 -30.26 44.37
N LEU A 137 28.06 -31.02 43.39
CA LEU A 137 27.88 -32.47 43.52
C LEU A 137 29.19 -33.25 43.50
N THR A 138 30.17 -32.76 42.73
CA THR A 138 31.49 -33.43 42.65
C THR A 138 32.55 -32.88 43.62
N ARG A 139 32.20 -31.79 44.33
CA ARG A 139 33.09 -31.10 45.30
C ARG A 139 34.41 -30.60 44.67
N ASN A 140 34.37 -30.24 43.38
CA ASN A 140 35.49 -29.67 42.65
C ASN A 140 35.63 -28.17 42.88
N GLY A 141 36.76 -27.58 42.47
CA GLY A 141 37.07 -26.15 42.64
C GLY A 141 36.55 -25.25 41.50
N VAL A 142 36.97 -23.97 41.57
CA VAL A 142 36.57 -22.91 40.62
C VAL A 142 37.08 -23.23 39.20
N ASP A 143 38.20 -23.84 39.03
CA ASP A 143 38.76 -24.23 37.73
C ASP A 143 37.83 -25.20 36.99
N PHE A 144 37.31 -26.19 37.73
CA PHE A 144 36.33 -27.12 37.18
C PHE A 144 35.02 -26.42 36.78
N PHE A 145 34.57 -25.50 37.62
CA PHE A 145 33.38 -24.67 37.29
C PHE A 145 33.55 -23.92 35.96
N LEU A 146 34.66 -23.21 35.77
CA LEU A 146 34.95 -22.46 34.55
C LEU A 146 35.08 -23.38 33.33
N SER A 147 35.80 -24.48 33.46
CA SER A 147 35.96 -25.46 32.38
C SER A 147 34.62 -26.10 31.99
N TRP A 148 33.81 -26.52 32.97
CA TRP A 148 32.46 -27.06 32.72
C TRP A 148 31.56 -26.05 32.01
N MET A 149 31.50 -24.82 32.54
CA MET A 149 30.65 -23.76 31.98
C MET A 149 31.00 -23.46 30.51
N THR A 150 32.27 -23.30 30.19
CA THR A 150 32.73 -22.97 28.83
C THR A 150 32.53 -24.13 27.86
N THR A 151 32.84 -25.35 28.25
CA THR A 151 32.69 -26.57 27.46
C THR A 151 31.23 -26.80 27.05
N VAL A 152 30.34 -26.69 28.01
CA VAL A 152 28.89 -26.87 27.83
C VAL A 152 28.27 -25.73 27.02
N ALA A 153 28.65 -24.47 27.32
CA ALA A 153 28.20 -23.32 26.56
C ALA A 153 28.56 -23.43 25.08
N LEU A 154 29.83 -23.78 24.78
CA LEU A 154 30.28 -23.99 23.40
C LEU A 154 29.50 -25.11 22.72
N GLY A 155 29.26 -26.25 23.43
CA GLY A 155 28.43 -27.32 22.92
C GLY A 155 27.05 -26.85 22.47
N MET A 156 26.34 -26.08 23.30
CA MET A 156 25.03 -25.52 22.95
C MET A 156 25.12 -24.51 21.80
N LEU A 157 26.05 -23.55 21.89
CA LEU A 157 26.12 -22.44 20.93
C LEU A 157 26.55 -22.89 19.53
N ILE A 158 27.39 -23.92 19.42
CA ILE A 158 27.93 -24.42 18.15
C ILE A 158 27.00 -25.47 17.53
N VAL A 159 26.49 -26.41 18.34
CA VAL A 159 25.79 -27.60 17.82
C VAL A 159 24.29 -27.39 17.64
N THR A 160 23.65 -26.65 18.54
CA THR A 160 22.18 -26.44 18.46
C THR A 160 21.73 -25.73 17.18
N PRO A 161 22.31 -24.59 16.75
CA PRO A 161 21.84 -23.84 15.62
C PRO A 161 21.82 -24.62 14.30
N PRO A 162 22.91 -25.28 13.86
CA PRO A 162 22.91 -25.97 12.57
C PRO A 162 21.91 -27.14 12.53
N ILE A 163 21.76 -27.87 13.66
CA ILE A 163 20.80 -28.99 13.73
C ILE A 163 19.36 -28.47 13.60
N VAL A 164 18.97 -27.45 14.37
CA VAL A 164 17.63 -26.90 14.32
C VAL A 164 17.33 -26.29 12.95
N MET A 165 18.29 -25.57 12.37
CA MET A 165 18.11 -24.96 11.05
C MET A 165 17.99 -26.02 9.95
N LEU A 166 18.85 -27.05 9.96
CA LEU A 166 18.79 -28.14 8.99
C LEU A 166 17.46 -28.91 9.09
N ALA A 167 17.08 -29.30 10.31
CA ALA A 167 15.82 -30.00 10.55
C ALA A 167 14.62 -29.22 10.01
N ARG A 168 14.59 -27.92 10.22
CA ARG A 168 13.53 -27.06 9.69
C ARG A 168 13.56 -26.90 8.18
N MET A 169 14.73 -26.78 7.59
CA MET A 169 14.87 -26.73 6.13
C MET A 169 14.35 -28.02 5.47
N VAL A 170 14.55 -29.16 6.12
CA VAL A 170 14.03 -30.46 5.67
C VAL A 170 12.51 -30.54 5.85
N THR A 171 12.00 -30.23 7.05
CA THR A 171 10.57 -30.38 7.39
C THR A 171 9.68 -29.38 6.65
N SER A 172 10.18 -28.18 6.31
CA SER A 172 9.47 -27.16 5.54
C SER A 172 9.59 -27.33 4.02
N ASN A 173 10.21 -28.39 3.52
CA ASN A 173 10.55 -28.56 2.10
C ASN A 173 11.38 -27.41 1.49
N ALA A 174 11.94 -26.54 2.31
CA ALA A 174 12.71 -25.38 1.83
C ALA A 174 13.94 -25.80 1.01
N LEU A 175 14.56 -26.94 1.37
CA LEU A 175 15.68 -27.53 0.63
C LEU A 175 15.31 -27.88 -0.83
N ASN A 176 14.09 -28.31 -1.09
CA ASN A 176 13.65 -28.65 -2.45
C ASN A 176 13.50 -27.41 -3.34
N ASN A 177 13.21 -26.27 -2.73
CA ASN A 177 13.07 -24.99 -3.42
C ASN A 177 14.39 -24.24 -3.67
N VAL A 178 15.51 -24.74 -3.10
CA VAL A 178 16.83 -24.17 -3.35
C VAL A 178 17.35 -24.66 -4.70
N PRO A 179 17.78 -23.77 -5.62
CA PRO A 179 18.37 -24.17 -6.89
C PRO A 179 19.57 -25.11 -6.71
N THR A 180 19.74 -26.07 -7.61
CA THR A 180 20.83 -27.06 -7.55
C THR A 180 22.20 -26.38 -7.49
N ALA A 181 22.39 -25.31 -8.27
CA ALA A 181 23.63 -24.53 -8.25
C ALA A 181 23.98 -23.99 -6.85
N MET A 182 22.98 -23.48 -6.10
CA MET A 182 23.19 -23.00 -4.73
C MET A 182 23.47 -24.12 -3.73
N LYS A 183 22.92 -25.33 -3.95
CA LYS A 183 23.25 -26.50 -3.13
C LYS A 183 24.70 -26.93 -3.33
N VAL A 184 25.14 -27.00 -4.59
CA VAL A 184 26.52 -27.32 -4.97
C VAL A 184 27.49 -26.29 -4.40
N GLU A 185 27.17 -24.99 -4.54
CA GLU A 185 27.95 -23.91 -3.96
C GLU A 185 28.06 -24.05 -2.43
N GLY A 186 26.93 -24.36 -1.77
CA GLY A 186 26.90 -24.55 -0.31
C GLY A 186 27.80 -25.70 0.15
N ILE A 187 27.74 -26.85 -0.53
CA ILE A 187 28.60 -27.99 -0.26
C ILE A 187 30.07 -27.60 -0.49
N ALA A 188 30.39 -26.98 -1.61
CA ALA A 188 31.76 -26.55 -1.94
C ALA A 188 32.34 -25.61 -0.88
N LEU A 189 31.58 -24.60 -0.43
CA LEU A 189 32.02 -23.65 0.58
C LEU A 189 32.28 -24.32 1.95
N LEU A 190 31.41 -25.23 2.37
CA LEU A 190 31.62 -25.98 3.60
C LEU A 190 32.81 -26.96 3.50
N THR A 191 33.03 -27.57 2.33
CA THR A 191 34.21 -28.41 2.05
C THR A 191 35.49 -27.57 2.07
N ILE A 192 35.48 -26.37 1.48
CA ILE A 192 36.60 -25.43 1.57
C ILE A 192 36.87 -25.03 3.02
N ALA A 193 35.84 -24.74 3.81
CA ALA A 193 36.02 -24.44 5.23
C ALA A 193 36.63 -25.61 5.99
N ALA A 194 36.21 -26.85 5.72
CA ALA A 194 36.80 -28.05 6.29
C ALA A 194 38.26 -28.23 5.89
N PHE A 195 38.58 -28.08 4.60
CA PHE A 195 39.93 -28.19 4.08
C PHE A 195 40.88 -27.13 4.67
N VAL A 196 40.46 -25.87 4.67
CA VAL A 196 41.25 -24.76 5.22
C VAL A 196 41.49 -24.96 6.72
N THR A 197 40.47 -25.40 7.46
CA THR A 197 40.63 -25.68 8.90
C THR A 197 41.57 -26.87 9.13
N GLY A 198 41.39 -27.95 8.36
CA GLY A 198 42.26 -29.10 8.41
C GLY A 198 43.74 -28.74 8.13
N ALA A 199 43.99 -28.02 7.05
CA ALA A 199 45.33 -27.54 6.69
C ALA A 199 45.93 -26.61 7.76
N SER A 200 45.10 -25.71 8.36
CA SER A 200 45.58 -24.79 9.40
C SER A 200 45.94 -25.48 10.70
N PHE A 201 45.26 -26.58 11.06
CA PHE A 201 45.45 -27.30 12.30
C PHE A 201 46.29 -28.58 12.14
N SER A 202 46.70 -28.96 10.94
CA SER A 202 47.61 -30.09 10.70
C SER A 202 49.11 -29.71 10.70
N GLN A 203 49.42 -28.41 10.75
CA GLN A 203 50.78 -27.87 10.73
C GLN A 203 51.02 -26.98 11.96
N SER A 204 52.29 -26.86 12.39
CA SER A 204 52.69 -26.11 13.58
C SER A 204 53.66 -24.96 13.29
N ASP A 205 54.13 -24.84 12.03
CA ASP A 205 55.22 -23.92 11.65
C ASP A 205 54.76 -22.47 11.50
N PHE A 206 53.48 -22.26 11.09
CA PHE A 206 52.94 -20.93 10.81
C PHE A 206 51.68 -20.64 11.62
N PRO A 207 51.51 -19.41 12.12
CA PRO A 207 50.31 -19.00 12.89
C PRO A 207 49.10 -18.70 11.96
N VAL A 208 48.66 -19.69 11.18
CA VAL A 208 47.57 -19.54 10.17
C VAL A 208 46.18 -19.81 10.73
N THR A 209 46.02 -19.81 12.05
CA THR A 209 44.73 -20.05 12.72
C THR A 209 43.62 -19.02 12.37
N PHE A 210 43.99 -17.91 11.72
CA PHE A 210 43.01 -16.93 11.21
C PHE A 210 42.34 -17.35 9.90
N LEU A 211 42.93 -18.29 9.11
CA LEU A 211 42.38 -18.71 7.81
C LEU A 211 40.99 -19.36 7.91
N PRO A 212 40.69 -20.23 8.88
CA PRO A 212 39.33 -20.73 9.10
C PRO A 212 38.31 -19.62 9.33
N CYS A 213 38.71 -18.48 9.94
CA CYS A 213 37.82 -17.31 10.10
C CYS A 213 37.40 -16.72 8.74
N VAL A 214 38.37 -16.61 7.82
CA VAL A 214 38.06 -16.08 6.47
C VAL A 214 37.08 -17.02 5.75
N ALA A 215 37.34 -18.35 5.79
CA ALA A 215 36.43 -19.31 5.19
C ALA A 215 35.01 -19.26 5.81
N LEU A 216 34.95 -19.09 7.13
CA LEU A 216 33.68 -18.95 7.86
C LEU A 216 32.93 -17.67 7.50
N ILE A 217 33.63 -16.56 7.34
CA ILE A 217 33.03 -15.29 6.89
C ILE A 217 32.45 -15.44 5.49
N VAL A 218 33.16 -16.09 4.57
CA VAL A 218 32.67 -16.34 3.20
C VAL A 218 31.43 -17.25 3.22
N ALA A 219 31.46 -18.32 4.02
CA ALA A 219 30.30 -19.20 4.20
C ALA A 219 29.11 -18.46 4.81
N ALA A 220 29.32 -17.59 5.80
CA ALA A 220 28.29 -16.75 6.40
C ALA A 220 27.71 -15.73 5.40
N TYR A 221 28.58 -15.11 4.59
CA TYR A 221 28.16 -14.16 3.57
C TYR A 221 27.31 -14.80 2.47
N ARG A 222 27.71 -15.97 1.95
CA ARG A 222 27.02 -16.64 0.84
C ARG A 222 25.80 -17.44 1.29
N LEU A 223 25.93 -18.25 2.34
CA LEU A 223 24.90 -19.17 2.82
C LEU A 223 24.06 -18.60 3.99
N GLY A 224 24.42 -17.41 4.48
CA GLY A 224 23.73 -16.76 5.60
C GLY A 224 23.93 -17.48 6.94
N PRO A 225 22.96 -17.41 7.86
CA PRO A 225 23.09 -17.98 9.20
C PRO A 225 23.34 -19.49 9.23
N PHE A 226 22.82 -20.23 8.25
CA PHE A 226 23.09 -21.65 8.13
C PHE A 226 24.56 -21.92 7.80
N GLY A 227 25.12 -21.15 6.86
CA GLY A 227 26.54 -21.26 6.51
C GLY A 227 27.47 -20.92 7.69
N ALA A 228 27.14 -19.89 8.46
CA ALA A 228 27.85 -19.53 9.67
C ALA A 228 27.80 -20.65 10.71
N ALA A 229 26.63 -21.20 10.98
CA ALA A 229 26.45 -22.24 11.99
C ALA A 229 27.07 -23.59 11.58
N ALA A 230 26.87 -24.03 10.34
CA ALA A 230 27.45 -25.26 9.81
C ALA A 230 28.98 -25.16 9.67
N GLY A 231 29.47 -24.02 9.17
CA GLY A 231 30.92 -23.78 9.10
C GLY A 231 31.56 -23.73 10.46
N MET A 232 30.93 -23.08 11.45
CA MET A 232 31.45 -23.08 12.84
C MET A 232 31.50 -24.48 13.46
N LEU A 233 30.49 -25.32 13.19
CA LEU A 233 30.50 -26.72 13.64
C LEU A 233 31.66 -27.50 13.02
N ILE A 234 31.92 -27.32 11.73
CA ILE A 234 33.03 -27.94 11.02
C ILE A 234 34.38 -27.49 11.62
N VAL A 235 34.56 -26.17 11.82
CA VAL A 235 35.78 -25.63 12.46
C VAL A 235 35.96 -26.23 13.85
N ALA A 236 34.92 -26.27 14.67
CA ALA A 236 35.00 -26.79 16.04
C ALA A 236 35.37 -28.27 16.07
N ILE A 237 34.79 -29.10 15.21
CA ILE A 237 35.11 -30.53 15.13
C ILE A 237 36.56 -30.73 14.72
N ILE A 238 37.03 -30.13 13.63
CA ILE A 238 38.35 -30.34 13.09
C ILE A 238 39.44 -29.78 14.04
N ALA A 239 39.24 -28.55 14.54
CA ALA A 239 40.18 -27.93 15.46
C ALA A 239 40.31 -28.73 16.77
N SER A 240 39.19 -29.20 17.34
CA SER A 240 39.22 -30.01 18.58
C SER A 240 39.89 -31.36 18.38
N LEU A 241 39.59 -32.05 17.26
CA LEU A 241 40.19 -33.36 16.97
C LEU A 241 41.71 -33.26 16.76
N LEU A 242 42.18 -32.33 15.95
CA LEU A 242 43.60 -32.19 15.64
C LEU A 242 44.40 -31.69 16.85
N THR A 243 43.89 -30.68 17.57
CA THR A 243 44.55 -30.22 18.82
C THR A 243 44.59 -31.33 19.88
N GLY A 244 43.52 -32.11 20.05
CA GLY A 244 43.48 -33.23 20.99
C GLY A 244 44.43 -34.38 20.63
N GLN A 245 44.85 -34.50 19.36
CA GLN A 245 45.85 -35.44 18.89
C GLN A 245 47.28 -34.89 18.93
N GLY A 246 47.47 -33.69 19.43
CA GLY A 246 48.76 -33.02 19.52
C GLY A 246 49.23 -32.32 18.24
N TYR A 247 48.31 -32.10 17.26
CA TYR A 247 48.63 -31.39 16.02
C TYR A 247 48.21 -29.92 16.09
N GLY A 248 48.93 -29.11 15.35
CA GLY A 248 48.57 -27.73 15.07
C GLY A 248 49.17 -26.69 15.99
N PRO A 249 48.92 -25.39 15.67
CA PRO A 249 49.60 -24.29 16.35
C PRO A 249 49.27 -24.15 17.84
N ILE A 250 48.11 -24.65 18.29
CA ILE A 250 47.72 -24.62 19.71
C ILE A 250 48.49 -25.70 20.50
N ALA A 251 48.55 -26.91 19.98
CA ALA A 251 49.31 -27.99 20.61
C ALA A 251 50.84 -27.76 20.60
N ALA A 252 51.33 -26.94 19.64
CA ALA A 252 52.75 -26.58 19.56
C ALA A 252 53.17 -25.49 20.56
N MET A 253 52.30 -24.99 21.42
CA MET A 253 52.62 -23.97 22.43
C MET A 253 53.49 -24.51 23.57
N ASP A 254 53.70 -25.84 23.65
CA ASP A 254 54.47 -26.53 24.71
C ASP A 254 54.01 -26.17 26.14
N GLU A 255 52.73 -25.96 26.29
CA GLU A 255 52.07 -25.61 27.55
C GLU A 255 51.33 -26.84 28.12
N SER A 256 50.80 -26.69 29.32
CA SER A 256 49.96 -27.74 29.89
C SER A 256 48.71 -27.97 29.05
N GLN A 257 48.25 -29.21 28.93
CA GLN A 257 47.05 -29.59 28.19
C GLN A 257 45.82 -28.74 28.59
N LYS A 258 45.74 -28.28 29.83
CA LYS A 258 44.73 -27.38 30.35
C LYS A 258 44.77 -26.01 29.64
N VAL A 259 45.97 -25.46 29.43
CA VAL A 259 46.17 -24.18 28.73
C VAL A 259 45.80 -24.31 27.26
N GLU A 260 46.20 -25.41 26.60
CA GLU A 260 45.82 -25.68 25.20
C GLU A 260 44.30 -25.74 25.02
N VAL A 261 43.57 -26.43 25.91
CA VAL A 261 42.11 -26.50 25.88
C VAL A 261 41.47 -25.12 26.07
N LEU A 262 41.99 -24.32 27.02
CA LEU A 262 41.50 -22.95 27.23
C LEU A 262 41.74 -22.05 26.00
N PHE A 263 42.90 -22.18 25.36
CA PHE A 263 43.19 -21.44 24.12
C PHE A 263 42.26 -21.87 22.97
N LEU A 264 42.02 -23.18 22.82
CA LEU A 264 41.09 -23.68 21.83
C LEU A 264 39.67 -23.16 22.09
N GLN A 265 39.19 -23.18 23.34
CA GLN A 265 37.90 -22.63 23.73
C GLN A 265 37.81 -21.14 23.43
N PHE A 266 38.85 -20.36 23.78
CA PHE A 266 38.92 -18.93 23.48
C PHE A 266 38.87 -18.67 21.96
N TYR A 267 39.59 -19.45 21.17
CA TYR A 267 39.58 -19.42 19.72
C TYR A 267 38.17 -19.67 19.17
N LEU A 268 37.50 -20.73 19.62
CA LEU A 268 36.13 -21.07 19.18
C LEU A 268 35.09 -20.00 19.58
N VAL A 269 35.22 -19.47 20.80
CA VAL A 269 34.37 -18.35 21.25
C VAL A 269 34.57 -17.12 20.35
N THR A 270 35.81 -16.79 20.03
CA THR A 270 36.14 -15.65 19.14
C THR A 270 35.53 -15.84 17.76
N MET A 271 35.67 -17.03 17.17
CA MET A 271 35.06 -17.38 15.87
C MET A 271 33.55 -17.26 15.91
N LEU A 272 32.92 -17.72 16.97
CA LEU A 272 31.47 -17.64 17.16
C LEU A 272 30.98 -16.19 17.25
N PHE A 273 31.68 -15.34 17.99
CA PHE A 273 31.36 -13.92 18.13
C PHE A 273 31.56 -13.13 16.83
N ILE A 274 32.40 -13.62 15.93
CA ILE A 274 32.54 -13.03 14.58
C ILE A 274 31.40 -13.52 13.66
N ALA A 275 31.19 -14.84 13.61
CA ALA A 275 30.32 -15.45 12.60
C ALA A 275 28.83 -15.18 12.82
N LEU A 276 28.34 -15.33 14.05
CA LEU A 276 26.91 -15.21 14.34
C LEU A 276 26.36 -13.78 14.16
N PRO A 277 26.98 -12.73 14.73
CA PRO A 277 26.51 -11.37 14.53
C PRO A 277 26.61 -10.93 13.07
N LEU A 278 27.69 -11.30 12.37
CA LEU A 278 27.85 -10.99 10.95
C LEU A 278 26.74 -11.60 10.11
N ALA A 279 26.47 -12.89 10.29
CA ALA A 279 25.40 -13.57 9.57
C ALA A 279 24.02 -12.94 9.84
N ALA A 280 23.75 -12.60 11.10
CA ALA A 280 22.50 -11.94 11.49
C ALA A 280 22.36 -10.54 10.88
N LEU A 281 23.43 -9.74 10.88
CA LEU A 281 23.46 -8.41 10.28
C LEU A 281 23.19 -8.46 8.76
N LEU A 282 23.82 -9.40 8.06
CA LEU A 282 23.65 -9.59 6.61
C LEU A 282 22.20 -9.95 6.25
N VAL A 283 21.51 -10.75 7.08
CA VAL A 283 20.08 -11.05 6.84
C VAL A 283 19.22 -9.81 6.98
N VAL A 284 19.46 -8.99 8.01
CA VAL A 284 18.70 -7.74 8.22
C VAL A 284 18.93 -6.78 7.05
N GLN A 285 20.20 -6.59 6.67
CA GLN A 285 20.56 -5.70 5.56
C GLN A 285 19.90 -6.13 4.23
N ARG A 286 19.94 -7.43 3.90
CA ARG A 286 19.27 -7.96 2.69
C ARG A 286 17.75 -7.77 2.74
N ARG A 287 17.11 -7.96 3.90
CA ARG A 287 15.67 -7.74 4.07
C ARG A 287 15.30 -6.27 3.89
N LEU A 288 16.09 -5.36 4.48
CA LEU A 288 15.87 -3.92 4.33
C LEU A 288 16.04 -3.47 2.88
N ALA A 289 17.11 -3.92 2.21
CA ALA A 289 17.34 -3.62 0.79
C ALA A 289 16.17 -4.07 -0.09
N LYS A 290 15.67 -5.32 0.09
CA LYS A 290 14.52 -5.82 -0.65
C LYS A 290 13.23 -5.03 -0.35
N ARG A 291 12.99 -4.67 0.90
CA ARG A 291 11.83 -3.85 1.27
C ARG A 291 11.89 -2.46 0.64
N LEU A 292 13.07 -1.85 0.65
CA LEU A 292 13.28 -0.53 0.04
C LEU A 292 13.05 -0.59 -1.48
N GLU A 293 13.61 -1.59 -2.15
CA GLU A 293 13.41 -1.82 -3.58
C GLU A 293 11.92 -2.03 -3.92
N GLN A 294 11.23 -2.86 -3.14
CA GLN A 294 9.81 -3.11 -3.32
C GLN A 294 8.96 -1.86 -3.08
N SER A 295 9.25 -1.10 -2.03
CA SER A 295 8.58 0.16 -1.73
C SER A 295 8.78 1.20 -2.83
N ASN A 296 10.03 1.31 -3.33
CA ASN A 296 10.34 2.22 -4.43
C ASN A 296 9.62 1.82 -5.72
N ARG A 297 9.56 0.52 -6.03
CA ARG A 297 8.80 0.00 -7.18
C ARG A 297 7.30 0.32 -7.08
N TRP A 298 6.71 0.16 -5.90
CA TRP A 298 5.30 0.52 -5.67
C TRP A 298 5.04 2.02 -5.82
N LEU A 299 5.95 2.87 -5.33
CA LEU A 299 5.84 4.32 -5.52
C LEU A 299 5.85 4.70 -6.99
N LEU A 300 6.80 4.15 -7.78
CA LEU A 300 6.88 4.40 -9.22
C LEU A 300 5.62 3.91 -9.96
N GLN A 301 5.07 2.77 -9.57
CA GLN A 301 3.82 2.26 -10.15
C GLN A 301 2.61 3.14 -9.79
N ALA A 302 2.54 3.62 -8.55
CA ALA A 302 1.48 4.53 -8.11
C ALA A 302 1.54 5.88 -8.84
N GLU A 303 2.73 6.45 -9.00
CA GLU A 303 2.94 7.67 -9.80
C GLU A 303 2.47 7.49 -11.24
N ALA A 304 2.86 6.38 -11.89
CA ALA A 304 2.48 6.10 -13.26
C ALA A 304 0.95 5.88 -13.40
N ALA A 305 0.32 5.14 -12.47
CA ALA A 305 -1.11 4.87 -12.49
C ALA A 305 -1.96 6.11 -12.22
N ALA A 306 -1.49 7.01 -11.36
CA ALA A 306 -2.16 8.26 -11.03
C ALA A 306 -1.86 9.41 -12.02
N LEU A 307 -0.95 9.18 -12.98
CA LEU A 307 -0.42 10.22 -13.88
C LEU A 307 0.15 11.43 -13.11
N VAL A 308 0.72 11.17 -11.92
CA VAL A 308 1.31 12.19 -11.05
C VAL A 308 2.82 12.07 -11.07
N GLY A 309 3.50 13.10 -11.52
CA GLY A 309 4.94 13.23 -11.38
C GLY A 309 5.30 14.07 -10.16
N HIS A 310 6.51 13.90 -9.65
CA HIS A 310 7.06 14.80 -8.63
C HIS A 310 8.23 15.61 -9.18
N TRP A 311 8.42 16.79 -8.61
CA TRP A 311 9.50 17.70 -8.94
C TRP A 311 10.05 18.34 -7.68
N ARG A 312 11.32 18.74 -7.72
CA ARG A 312 11.99 19.41 -6.61
C ARG A 312 12.87 20.51 -7.13
N VAL A 313 12.76 21.70 -6.55
CA VAL A 313 13.64 22.84 -6.81
C VAL A 313 14.55 23.05 -5.61
N ASP A 314 15.86 23.11 -5.85
CA ASP A 314 16.86 23.57 -4.87
C ASP A 314 16.98 25.08 -5.02
N LEU A 315 16.49 25.85 -4.03
CA LEU A 315 16.51 27.32 -4.05
C LEU A 315 17.90 27.91 -3.83
N VAL A 316 18.87 27.14 -3.35
CA VAL A 316 20.23 27.58 -3.12
C VAL A 316 21.05 27.49 -4.41
N ARG A 317 20.89 26.38 -5.15
CA ARG A 317 21.59 26.10 -6.40
C ARG A 317 20.83 26.54 -7.64
N TRP A 318 19.55 26.85 -7.48
CA TRP A 318 18.59 27.15 -8.56
C TRP A 318 18.52 26.05 -9.61
N THR A 319 18.41 24.80 -9.12
CA THR A 319 18.30 23.60 -9.96
C THR A 319 16.99 22.90 -9.71
N ILE A 320 16.44 22.27 -10.74
CA ILE A 320 15.22 21.48 -10.66
C ILE A 320 15.51 20.01 -10.95
N GLN A 321 14.83 19.13 -10.26
CA GLN A 321 14.83 17.70 -10.48
C GLN A 321 13.40 17.25 -10.78
N TRP A 322 13.22 16.48 -11.85
CA TRP A 322 11.95 15.92 -12.26
C TRP A 322 11.99 14.40 -12.12
N SER A 323 10.87 13.80 -11.70
CA SER A 323 10.66 12.36 -11.84
C SER A 323 10.42 11.98 -13.30
N ASP A 324 10.61 10.71 -13.64
CA ASP A 324 10.32 10.19 -14.97
C ASP A 324 8.89 10.50 -15.41
N GLN A 325 7.93 10.47 -14.46
CA GLN A 325 6.55 10.81 -14.76
C GLN A 325 6.36 12.30 -15.04
N THR A 326 7.10 13.18 -14.38
CA THR A 326 7.07 14.63 -14.70
C THR A 326 7.53 14.88 -16.13
N TYR A 327 8.63 14.23 -16.57
CA TYR A 327 9.07 14.30 -17.96
C TYR A 327 7.97 13.84 -18.94
N ARG A 328 7.30 12.72 -18.65
CA ARG A 328 6.21 12.20 -19.49
C ARG A 328 5.02 13.15 -19.55
N VAL A 329 4.63 13.77 -18.43
CA VAL A 329 3.57 14.80 -18.42
C VAL A 329 3.90 15.95 -19.36
N HIS A 330 5.18 16.38 -19.41
CA HIS A 330 5.65 17.45 -20.29
C HIS A 330 6.00 16.97 -21.73
N GLY A 331 5.87 15.67 -22.03
CA GLY A 331 6.17 15.11 -23.33
C GLY A 331 7.67 15.05 -23.63
N LEU A 332 8.50 14.91 -22.60
CA LEU A 332 9.96 14.84 -22.71
C LEU A 332 10.47 13.45 -22.31
N GLU A 333 11.62 13.07 -22.85
CA GLU A 333 12.31 11.86 -22.40
C GLU A 333 13.01 12.10 -21.04
N PRO A 334 12.94 11.12 -20.11
CA PRO A 334 13.65 11.21 -18.84
C PRO A 334 15.14 11.44 -19.01
N GLY A 335 15.69 12.37 -18.20
CA GLY A 335 17.13 12.68 -18.20
C GLY A 335 17.55 13.83 -19.09
N ILE A 336 16.64 14.42 -19.87
CA ILE A 336 16.94 15.69 -20.58
C ILE A 336 17.17 16.78 -19.52
N PRO A 337 18.27 17.56 -19.63
CA PRO A 337 18.51 18.66 -18.69
C PRO A 337 17.39 19.70 -18.75
N VAL A 338 16.79 19.98 -17.59
CA VAL A 338 15.78 21.01 -17.41
C VAL A 338 16.19 21.95 -16.30
N ASP A 339 15.88 23.22 -16.44
CA ASP A 339 16.05 24.22 -15.41
C ASP A 339 14.69 24.80 -14.95
N VAL A 340 14.70 25.66 -13.96
CA VAL A 340 13.48 26.24 -13.39
C VAL A 340 12.76 27.13 -14.40
N ASP A 341 13.50 27.92 -15.17
CA ASP A 341 12.93 28.83 -16.15
C ASP A 341 12.30 28.07 -17.31
N TYR A 342 12.99 27.06 -17.84
CA TYR A 342 12.43 26.14 -18.84
C TYR A 342 11.13 25.50 -18.37
N SER A 343 11.06 25.08 -17.10
CA SER A 343 9.87 24.43 -16.56
C SER A 343 8.64 25.37 -16.53
N VAL A 344 8.86 26.65 -16.28
CA VAL A 344 7.82 27.69 -16.32
C VAL A 344 7.45 28.07 -17.76
N GLU A 345 8.41 28.07 -18.67
CA GLU A 345 8.17 28.38 -20.10
C GLU A 345 7.31 27.35 -20.82
N GLN A 346 7.21 26.13 -20.30
CA GLN A 346 6.28 25.14 -20.86
C GLN A 346 4.80 25.51 -20.68
N TYR A 347 4.47 26.39 -19.73
CA TYR A 347 3.11 26.88 -19.57
C TYR A 347 2.75 27.85 -20.69
N LEU A 348 1.47 27.88 -21.10
CA LEU A 348 0.98 28.88 -22.05
C LEU A 348 1.19 30.31 -21.51
N PRO A 349 1.41 31.31 -22.37
CA PRO A 349 1.74 32.68 -21.95
C PRO A 349 0.80 33.26 -20.89
N ASP A 350 -0.49 33.03 -21.03
CA ASP A 350 -1.51 33.52 -20.10
C ASP A 350 -1.38 32.88 -18.71
N ASP A 351 -0.94 31.63 -18.63
CA ASP A 351 -0.86 30.86 -17.39
C ASP A 351 0.50 31.07 -16.69
N ARG A 352 1.58 31.47 -17.41
CA ARG A 352 2.95 31.68 -16.88
C ARG A 352 3.01 32.69 -15.75
N VAL A 353 2.25 33.78 -15.88
CA VAL A 353 2.23 34.86 -14.88
C VAL A 353 1.68 34.34 -13.55
N ALA A 354 0.60 33.56 -13.61
CA ALA A 354 -0.02 32.99 -12.43
C ALA A 354 0.88 31.94 -11.76
N VAL A 355 1.55 31.09 -12.55
CA VAL A 355 2.50 30.08 -12.05
C VAL A 355 3.70 30.74 -11.37
N ARG A 356 4.33 31.73 -12.02
CA ARG A 356 5.48 32.45 -11.45
C ARG A 356 5.10 33.16 -10.15
N LYS A 357 3.95 33.82 -10.12
CA LYS A 357 3.43 34.48 -8.92
C LYS A 357 3.19 33.46 -7.79
N ALA A 358 2.59 32.32 -8.07
CA ALA A 358 2.35 31.27 -7.07
C ALA A 358 3.65 30.75 -6.44
N LEU A 359 4.70 30.56 -7.25
CA LEU A 359 6.02 30.16 -6.78
C LEU A 359 6.67 31.23 -5.90
N GLU A 360 6.64 32.51 -6.32
CA GLU A 360 7.22 33.64 -5.58
C GLU A 360 6.49 33.86 -4.24
N ASP A 361 5.17 33.80 -4.24
CA ASP A 361 4.36 33.97 -3.04
C ASP A 361 4.62 32.82 -2.04
N ALA A 362 4.73 31.58 -2.51
CA ALA A 362 5.05 30.43 -1.69
C ALA A 362 6.45 30.54 -1.04
N VAL A 363 7.46 30.96 -1.80
CA VAL A 363 8.82 31.18 -1.26
C VAL A 363 8.82 32.26 -0.18
N ARG A 364 8.00 33.29 -0.34
CA ARG A 364 7.89 34.43 0.59
C ARG A 364 7.12 34.06 1.86
N SER A 365 5.99 33.36 1.72
CA SER A 365 5.10 33.01 2.83
C SER A 365 5.54 31.76 3.58
N GLY A 366 6.23 30.83 2.91
CA GLY A 366 6.50 29.48 3.42
C GLY A 366 5.30 28.53 3.35
N GLU A 367 4.19 28.97 2.78
CA GLU A 367 2.95 28.20 2.72
C GLU A 367 2.89 27.30 1.47
N PRO A 368 2.21 26.15 1.54
CA PRO A 368 1.96 25.32 0.37
C PRO A 368 1.11 26.05 -0.66
N PHE A 369 1.28 25.71 -1.93
CA PHE A 369 0.50 26.28 -3.02
C PHE A 369 -0.07 25.23 -3.96
N VAL A 370 -1.13 25.61 -4.66
CA VAL A 370 -1.75 24.81 -5.72
C VAL A 370 -2.02 25.73 -6.89
N PHE A 371 -1.67 25.28 -8.08
CA PHE A 371 -2.12 25.95 -9.29
C PHE A 371 -2.56 24.94 -10.36
N GLN A 372 -3.37 25.43 -11.29
CA GLN A 372 -3.74 24.73 -12.52
C GLN A 372 -3.33 25.60 -13.69
N GLY A 373 -2.82 24.97 -14.74
CA GLY A 373 -2.42 25.69 -15.93
C GLY A 373 -2.34 24.73 -17.12
N ARG A 374 -2.14 25.32 -18.30
CA ARG A 374 -1.97 24.58 -19.55
C ARG A 374 -0.51 24.59 -19.93
N ILE A 375 0.05 23.43 -20.21
CA ILE A 375 1.38 23.28 -20.75
C ILE A 375 1.30 22.94 -22.25
N LEU A 376 2.26 23.42 -23.02
CA LEU A 376 2.49 23.05 -24.40
C LEU A 376 3.61 22.03 -24.45
N ARG A 377 3.29 20.80 -24.79
CA ARG A 377 4.25 19.72 -24.91
C ARG A 377 5.13 19.89 -26.16
N ALA A 378 6.26 19.18 -26.19
CA ALA A 378 7.19 19.19 -27.32
C ALA A 378 6.56 18.67 -28.64
N ASP A 379 5.55 17.81 -28.56
CA ASP A 379 4.76 17.31 -29.68
C ASP A 379 3.67 18.29 -30.18
N GLY A 380 3.53 19.46 -29.53
CA GLY A 380 2.53 20.47 -29.85
C GLY A 380 1.17 20.26 -29.18
N GLU A 381 1.01 19.21 -28.37
CA GLU A 381 -0.22 18.93 -27.64
C GLU A 381 -0.36 19.83 -26.40
N ILE A 382 -1.56 20.36 -26.17
CA ILE A 382 -1.86 21.14 -24.96
C ILE A 382 -2.42 20.19 -23.90
N ARG A 383 -1.81 20.19 -22.72
CA ARG A 383 -2.28 19.43 -21.55
C ARG A 383 -2.67 20.35 -20.42
N HIS A 384 -3.74 20.02 -19.73
CA HIS A 384 -4.11 20.66 -18.48
C HIS A 384 -3.38 19.98 -17.33
N VAL A 385 -2.60 20.73 -16.58
CA VAL A 385 -1.87 20.21 -15.43
C VAL A 385 -2.30 20.89 -14.15
N LYS A 386 -2.33 20.11 -13.07
CA LYS A 386 -2.51 20.59 -11.70
C LYS A 386 -1.25 20.30 -10.91
N SER A 387 -0.67 21.35 -10.33
CA SER A 387 0.55 21.23 -9.55
C SER A 387 0.31 21.65 -8.09
N HIS A 388 0.88 20.86 -7.18
CA HIS A 388 0.92 21.14 -5.75
C HIS A 388 2.38 21.31 -5.36
N GLY A 389 2.70 22.32 -4.59
CA GLY A 389 4.05 22.54 -4.08
C GLY A 389 4.06 22.88 -2.60
N SER A 390 5.11 22.47 -1.92
CA SER A 390 5.39 22.80 -0.52
C SER A 390 6.83 23.23 -0.34
N ILE A 391 7.07 24.14 0.60
CA ILE A 391 8.40 24.69 0.86
C ILE A 391 9.17 23.78 1.81
N GLU A 392 10.38 23.41 1.42
CA GLU A 392 11.33 22.72 2.28
C GLU A 392 12.15 23.74 3.07
N MET A 393 12.01 23.71 4.39
CA MET A 393 12.73 24.62 5.27
C MET A 393 14.13 24.09 5.63
N GLY A 394 15.13 24.90 5.43
CA GLY A 394 16.51 24.58 5.83
C GLY A 394 16.78 24.79 7.34
N ARG A 395 17.99 24.44 7.77
CA ARG A 395 18.42 24.44 9.19
C ARG A 395 18.27 25.79 9.92
N ARG A 396 18.07 26.92 9.22
CA ARG A 396 17.99 28.29 9.79
C ARG A 396 16.59 28.90 9.59
N GLY A 397 15.56 28.11 9.30
CA GLY A 397 14.22 28.61 9.05
C GLY A 397 14.07 29.42 7.74
N LYS A 398 15.03 29.29 6.82
CA LYS A 398 14.94 29.87 5.46
C LYS A 398 14.49 28.77 4.49
N ALA A 399 13.71 29.15 3.49
CA ALA A 399 13.35 28.24 2.40
C ALA A 399 14.63 27.72 1.71
N ALA A 400 14.80 26.40 1.70
CA ALA A 400 15.96 25.73 1.09
C ALA A 400 15.58 25.05 -0.23
N GLY A 401 14.34 24.69 -0.40
CA GLY A 401 13.83 24.05 -1.61
C GLY A 401 12.32 24.12 -1.71
N ILE A 402 11.81 23.67 -2.83
CA ILE A 402 10.39 23.44 -3.07
C ILE A 402 10.26 22.01 -3.54
N PHE A 403 9.39 21.23 -2.91
CA PHE A 403 8.98 19.94 -3.39
C PHE A 403 7.53 20.00 -3.85
N GLY A 404 7.23 19.40 -5.01
CA GLY A 404 5.90 19.43 -5.52
C GLY A 404 5.55 18.21 -6.38
N THR A 405 4.26 18.13 -6.72
CA THR A 405 3.72 17.15 -7.65
C THR A 405 3.05 17.86 -8.81
N VAL A 406 3.05 17.24 -9.97
CA VAL A 406 2.32 17.66 -11.16
C VAL A 406 1.49 16.49 -11.67
N GLN A 407 0.22 16.75 -11.96
CA GLN A 407 -0.73 15.78 -12.46
C GLN A 407 -1.33 16.27 -13.79
N ASP A 408 -1.35 15.39 -14.78
CA ASP A 408 -2.15 15.61 -15.99
C ASP A 408 -3.63 15.41 -15.64
N VAL A 409 -4.42 16.46 -15.79
CA VAL A 409 -5.86 16.48 -15.52
C VAL A 409 -6.66 16.76 -16.77
N THR A 410 -6.07 16.59 -17.95
CA THR A 410 -6.69 16.89 -19.26
C THR A 410 -7.99 16.13 -19.43
N ASP A 411 -7.99 14.81 -19.23
CA ASP A 411 -9.19 13.98 -19.35
C ASP A 411 -10.29 14.42 -18.36
N THR A 412 -9.90 14.83 -17.16
CA THR A 412 -10.83 15.30 -16.13
C THR A 412 -11.52 16.60 -16.57
N VAL A 413 -10.75 17.55 -17.12
CA VAL A 413 -11.26 18.84 -17.61
C VAL A 413 -12.14 18.65 -18.83
N GLU A 414 -11.73 17.80 -19.78
CA GLU A 414 -12.49 17.50 -20.99
C GLU A 414 -13.81 16.79 -20.67
N ASN A 415 -13.78 15.78 -19.82
CA ASN A 415 -14.97 15.06 -19.37
C ASN A 415 -15.95 16.01 -18.64
N ALA A 416 -15.45 16.91 -17.81
CA ALA A 416 -16.28 17.92 -17.15
C ALA A 416 -16.96 18.86 -18.16
N ARG A 417 -16.25 19.26 -19.23
CA ARG A 417 -16.81 20.08 -20.32
C ARG A 417 -17.88 19.33 -21.09
N ILE A 418 -17.62 18.08 -21.46
CA ILE A 418 -18.59 17.23 -22.18
C ILE A 418 -19.84 17.05 -21.33
N LEU A 419 -19.69 16.76 -20.04
CA LEU A 419 -20.83 16.60 -19.13
C LEU A 419 -21.66 17.86 -19.01
N GLU A 420 -21.05 19.03 -18.88
CA GLU A 420 -21.76 20.31 -18.79
C GLU A 420 -22.48 20.62 -20.08
N SER A 421 -21.87 20.39 -21.24
CA SER A 421 -22.52 20.57 -22.55
C SER A 421 -23.71 19.61 -22.72
N ALA A 422 -23.55 18.35 -22.34
CA ALA A 422 -24.62 17.35 -22.39
C ALA A 422 -25.77 17.71 -21.44
N ARG A 423 -25.46 18.19 -20.23
CA ARG A 423 -26.44 18.67 -19.25
C ARG A 423 -27.23 19.85 -19.82
N SER A 424 -26.56 20.86 -20.37
CA SER A 424 -27.21 22.04 -20.96
C SER A 424 -28.08 21.66 -22.14
N ALA A 425 -27.65 20.71 -22.98
CA ALA A 425 -28.44 20.17 -24.06
C ALA A 425 -29.69 19.43 -23.54
N ALA A 426 -29.53 18.58 -22.53
CA ALA A 426 -30.62 17.84 -21.92
C ALA A 426 -31.65 18.79 -21.27
N GLU A 427 -31.20 19.83 -20.58
CA GLU A 427 -32.07 20.84 -19.98
C GLU A 427 -32.88 21.60 -21.04
N ARG A 428 -32.27 21.95 -22.19
CA ARG A 428 -32.99 22.57 -23.33
C ARG A 428 -34.05 21.64 -23.89
N ILE A 429 -33.69 20.38 -24.20
CA ILE A 429 -34.65 19.39 -24.72
C ILE A 429 -35.78 19.17 -23.72
N ALA A 430 -35.49 19.11 -22.46
CA ALA A 430 -36.46 18.85 -21.41
C ALA A 430 -37.46 20.00 -21.21
N ASN A 431 -37.10 21.25 -21.52
CA ASN A 431 -37.86 22.45 -21.19
C ASN A 431 -38.39 23.20 -22.41
N THR A 432 -37.96 22.86 -23.62
CA THR A 432 -38.28 23.60 -24.84
C THR A 432 -39.10 22.74 -25.79
N ASP A 433 -40.07 23.32 -26.47
CA ASP A 433 -40.78 22.71 -27.59
C ASP A 433 -39.92 22.81 -28.86
N MET A 434 -39.68 21.69 -29.50
CA MET A 434 -38.72 21.58 -30.61
C MET A 434 -39.20 22.29 -31.89
N LEU A 435 -40.51 22.50 -32.05
CA LEU A 435 -41.07 23.18 -33.21
C LEU A 435 -41.00 24.71 -33.08
N THR A 436 -41.34 25.22 -31.91
CA THR A 436 -41.50 26.67 -31.71
C THR A 436 -40.31 27.34 -31.04
N GLY A 437 -39.42 26.55 -30.39
CA GLY A 437 -38.35 27.08 -29.53
C GLY A 437 -38.85 27.74 -28.24
N LEU A 438 -40.14 27.69 -27.97
CA LEU A 438 -40.78 28.21 -26.75
C LEU A 438 -40.67 27.17 -25.60
N PRO A 439 -40.90 27.56 -24.34
CA PRO A 439 -41.18 26.65 -23.25
C PRO A 439 -42.22 25.58 -23.65
N ASN A 440 -41.90 24.31 -23.38
CA ASN A 440 -42.83 23.22 -23.58
C ASN A 440 -43.87 23.19 -22.44
N ARG A 441 -44.85 22.30 -22.55
CA ARG A 441 -45.93 22.15 -21.56
C ARG A 441 -45.40 21.98 -20.15
N ARG A 442 -44.38 21.12 -19.99
CA ARG A 442 -43.82 20.84 -18.66
C ARG A 442 -43.18 22.08 -18.03
N HIS A 443 -42.39 22.81 -18.78
CA HIS A 443 -41.74 24.03 -18.29
C HIS A 443 -42.77 25.15 -18.00
N THR A 444 -43.77 25.32 -18.87
CA THR A 444 -44.85 26.30 -18.71
C THR A 444 -45.67 26.04 -17.44
N LEU A 445 -46.02 24.76 -17.18
CA LEU A 445 -46.75 24.39 -15.95
C LEU A 445 -45.91 24.56 -14.70
N SER A 446 -44.62 24.25 -14.77
CA SER A 446 -43.69 24.49 -13.66
C SER A 446 -43.58 25.98 -13.32
N PHE A 447 -43.44 26.82 -14.32
CA PHE A 447 -43.39 28.28 -14.16
C PHE A 447 -44.71 28.83 -13.60
N LEU A 448 -45.84 28.36 -14.12
CA LEU A 448 -47.17 28.76 -13.62
C LEU A 448 -47.36 28.36 -12.14
N ASN A 449 -46.91 27.18 -11.76
CA ASN A 449 -46.96 26.71 -10.37
C ASN A 449 -46.12 27.60 -9.44
N GLN A 450 -44.95 28.01 -9.91
CA GLN A 450 -44.10 28.95 -9.15
C GLN A 450 -44.74 30.33 -9.04
N ALA A 451 -45.36 30.82 -10.13
CA ALA A 451 -46.08 32.09 -10.14
C ALA A 451 -47.29 32.05 -9.20
N LEU A 452 -48.05 30.95 -9.18
CA LEU A 452 -49.19 30.78 -8.27
C LEU A 452 -48.75 30.79 -6.81
N ARG A 453 -47.65 30.12 -6.47
CA ARG A 453 -47.10 30.17 -5.10
C ARG A 453 -46.75 31.58 -4.65
N ARG A 454 -46.16 32.40 -5.54
CA ARG A 454 -45.89 33.82 -5.26
C ARG A 454 -47.17 34.62 -5.10
N ALA A 455 -48.17 34.38 -5.95
CA ALA A 455 -49.49 35.04 -5.84
C ALA A 455 -50.17 34.74 -4.50
N VAL A 456 -50.09 33.49 -4.03
CA VAL A 456 -50.65 33.09 -2.73
C VAL A 456 -49.85 33.68 -1.55
N GLN A 457 -48.55 33.72 -1.61
CA GLN A 457 -47.69 34.15 -0.48
C GLN A 457 -47.60 35.68 -0.38
N GLU A 458 -47.46 36.34 -1.50
CA GLU A 458 -47.14 37.78 -1.57
C GLU A 458 -48.36 38.63 -1.98
N GLY A 459 -49.50 38.01 -2.32
CA GLY A 459 -50.64 38.70 -2.86
C GLY A 459 -50.40 39.29 -4.27
N ALA A 460 -49.38 38.77 -4.96
CA ALA A 460 -49.01 39.29 -6.28
C ALA A 460 -50.05 38.93 -7.33
N PRO A 461 -50.45 39.89 -8.20
CA PRO A 461 -51.40 39.59 -9.25
C PRO A 461 -50.84 38.56 -10.24
N LEU A 462 -51.70 37.60 -10.63
CA LEU A 462 -51.39 36.57 -11.62
C LEU A 462 -52.56 36.39 -12.56
N ALA A 463 -52.25 36.23 -13.84
CA ALA A 463 -53.29 35.88 -14.84
C ALA A 463 -52.69 34.80 -15.79
N VAL A 464 -53.58 33.95 -16.30
CA VAL A 464 -53.25 32.94 -17.30
C VAL A 464 -54.16 33.12 -18.53
N ALA A 465 -53.54 33.19 -19.70
CA ALA A 465 -54.27 33.17 -20.94
C ALA A 465 -53.95 31.85 -21.69
N ILE A 466 -54.97 31.14 -22.06
CA ILE A 466 -54.92 30.03 -23.02
C ILE A 466 -55.41 30.53 -24.37
N PHE A 467 -54.63 30.26 -25.40
CA PHE A 467 -55.08 30.62 -26.75
C PHE A 467 -54.77 29.48 -27.74
N ASP A 468 -55.58 29.45 -28.80
CA ASP A 468 -55.61 28.42 -29.81
C ASP A 468 -55.74 29.03 -31.19
N ILE A 469 -55.12 28.46 -32.20
CA ILE A 469 -55.12 28.92 -33.58
C ILE A 469 -56.44 28.54 -34.20
N ASP A 470 -57.22 29.56 -34.59
CA ASP A 470 -58.55 29.38 -35.18
C ASP A 470 -58.47 28.61 -36.52
N HIS A 471 -59.31 27.61 -36.67
CA HIS A 471 -59.42 26.78 -37.89
C HIS A 471 -58.09 26.08 -38.30
N PHE A 472 -57.22 25.77 -37.38
CA PHE A 472 -55.91 25.20 -37.67
C PHE A 472 -55.95 23.86 -38.46
N LYS A 473 -56.95 23.02 -38.21
CA LYS A 473 -57.19 21.84 -39.02
C LYS A 473 -57.43 22.15 -40.50
N ALA A 474 -58.25 23.17 -40.81
CA ALA A 474 -58.49 23.56 -42.18
C ALA A 474 -57.21 24.09 -42.85
N ILE A 475 -56.31 24.77 -42.11
CA ILE A 475 -55.01 25.21 -42.61
C ILE A 475 -54.17 24.02 -43.02
N ASN A 476 -54.07 22.97 -42.15
CA ASN A 476 -53.35 21.76 -42.48
C ASN A 476 -53.92 21.00 -43.70
N ASP A 477 -55.25 20.92 -43.74
CA ASP A 477 -55.99 20.24 -44.84
C ASP A 477 -55.80 20.95 -46.21
N GLN A 478 -55.64 22.27 -46.20
CA GLN A 478 -55.52 23.10 -47.43
C GLN A 478 -54.07 23.32 -47.85
N HIS A 479 -53.16 23.52 -46.89
CA HIS A 479 -51.79 23.98 -47.15
C HIS A 479 -50.70 22.92 -46.75
N GLY A 480 -51.13 21.80 -46.17
CA GLY A 480 -50.25 20.73 -45.70
C GLY A 480 -49.64 21.00 -44.33
N HIS A 481 -49.17 19.95 -43.68
CA HIS A 481 -48.62 20.01 -42.31
C HIS A 481 -47.38 20.91 -42.18
N ALA A 482 -46.56 21.02 -43.24
CA ALA A 482 -45.39 21.92 -43.22
C ALA A 482 -45.78 23.41 -43.09
N ALA A 483 -46.87 23.83 -43.76
CA ALA A 483 -47.40 25.17 -43.62
C ALA A 483 -48.00 25.34 -42.22
N GLY A 484 -48.73 24.35 -41.70
CA GLY A 484 -49.25 24.40 -40.34
C GLY A 484 -48.12 24.50 -39.27
N ASP A 485 -47.05 23.78 -39.42
CA ASP A 485 -45.88 23.87 -38.52
C ASP A 485 -45.26 25.28 -38.57
N GLU A 486 -45.17 25.91 -39.75
CA GLU A 486 -44.68 27.27 -39.87
C GLU A 486 -45.62 28.28 -39.22
N VAL A 487 -46.96 28.13 -39.40
CA VAL A 487 -47.94 28.91 -38.70
C VAL A 487 -47.80 28.81 -37.19
N ILE A 488 -47.66 27.63 -36.63
CA ILE A 488 -47.43 27.43 -35.18
C ILE A 488 -46.14 28.15 -34.73
N ARG A 489 -45.06 28.07 -35.49
CA ARG A 489 -43.78 28.75 -35.18
C ARG A 489 -43.98 30.27 -35.11
N ARG A 490 -44.61 30.85 -36.13
CA ARG A 490 -44.84 32.30 -36.23
C ARG A 490 -45.80 32.80 -35.17
N VAL A 491 -46.91 32.11 -34.92
CA VAL A 491 -47.84 32.45 -33.84
C VAL A 491 -47.10 32.46 -32.47
N GLY A 492 -46.26 31.45 -32.19
CA GLY A 492 -45.46 31.44 -30.99
C GLY A 492 -44.46 32.61 -30.89
N GLN A 493 -43.78 32.94 -31.99
CA GLN A 493 -42.85 34.09 -32.04
C GLN A 493 -43.57 35.43 -31.83
N ARG A 494 -44.71 35.66 -32.50
CA ARG A 494 -45.51 36.87 -32.33
C ARG A 494 -46.07 37.01 -30.92
N ALA A 495 -46.50 35.88 -30.32
CA ALA A 495 -46.97 35.90 -28.94
C ALA A 495 -45.77 36.23 -27.98
N LYS A 496 -44.61 35.65 -28.18
CA LYS A 496 -43.42 35.94 -27.36
C LYS A 496 -43.02 37.43 -27.50
N ALA A 497 -42.95 37.97 -28.70
CA ALA A 497 -42.62 39.38 -28.96
C ALA A 497 -43.60 40.34 -28.31
N SER A 498 -44.81 39.88 -28.01
CA SER A 498 -45.86 40.66 -27.35
C SER A 498 -45.77 40.63 -25.81
N LEU A 499 -44.82 39.91 -25.23
CA LEU A 499 -44.68 39.75 -23.80
C LEU A 499 -43.34 40.39 -23.30
N ARG A 500 -43.30 40.76 -22.05
CA ARG A 500 -42.05 41.19 -21.38
C ARG A 500 -41.34 39.99 -20.78
N ASP A 501 -40.10 40.19 -20.30
CA ASP A 501 -39.25 39.13 -19.78
C ASP A 501 -39.84 38.39 -18.56
N ASP A 502 -40.64 39.05 -17.73
CA ASP A 502 -41.30 38.46 -16.56
C ASP A 502 -42.52 37.60 -16.93
N ASP A 503 -43.04 37.73 -18.15
CA ASP A 503 -44.16 36.93 -18.65
C ASP A 503 -43.60 35.70 -19.42
N MET A 504 -44.34 34.63 -19.44
CA MET A 504 -43.96 33.45 -20.22
C MET A 504 -45.07 33.05 -21.20
N VAL A 505 -44.69 32.67 -22.41
CA VAL A 505 -45.53 31.90 -23.31
C VAL A 505 -44.90 30.57 -23.60
N GLY A 506 -45.69 29.51 -23.54
CA GLY A 506 -45.25 28.16 -23.91
C GLY A 506 -46.28 27.45 -24.76
N ARG A 507 -45.82 26.51 -25.57
CA ARG A 507 -46.70 25.63 -26.33
C ARG A 507 -47.26 24.54 -25.41
N TYR A 508 -48.56 24.50 -25.27
CA TYR A 508 -49.26 23.61 -24.37
C TYR A 508 -49.56 22.24 -25.01
N GLY A 509 -49.86 22.25 -26.31
CA GLY A 509 -50.07 21.05 -27.13
C GLY A 509 -50.67 21.42 -28.48
N GLY A 510 -50.38 20.65 -29.53
CA GLY A 510 -50.92 20.89 -30.86
C GLY A 510 -50.79 22.35 -31.32
N GLU A 511 -51.90 23.03 -31.45
CA GLU A 511 -52.05 24.46 -31.81
C GLU A 511 -52.31 25.36 -30.60
N GLU A 512 -52.23 24.82 -29.36
CA GLU A 512 -52.56 25.55 -28.13
C GLU A 512 -51.33 26.12 -27.46
N PHE A 513 -51.46 27.32 -26.93
CA PHE A 513 -50.41 28.02 -26.18
C PHE A 513 -50.95 28.55 -24.85
N VAL A 514 -50.10 28.68 -23.87
CA VAL A 514 -50.39 29.24 -22.56
C VAL A 514 -49.47 30.41 -22.29
N CYS A 515 -50.06 31.59 -21.99
CA CYS A 515 -49.33 32.73 -21.44
C CYS A 515 -49.52 32.81 -19.93
N VAL A 516 -48.43 32.97 -19.20
CA VAL A 516 -48.41 33.25 -17.76
C VAL A 516 -47.99 34.70 -17.55
N LEU A 517 -48.88 35.51 -17.00
CA LEU A 517 -48.74 36.96 -16.86
C LEU A 517 -48.63 37.33 -15.38
N GLN A 518 -47.41 37.64 -14.93
CA GLN A 518 -47.14 37.94 -13.52
C GLN A 518 -47.21 39.45 -13.22
N GLY A 519 -47.63 39.80 -11.99
CA GLY A 519 -47.64 41.17 -11.49
C GLY A 519 -48.53 42.13 -12.30
N ARG A 520 -49.62 41.62 -12.91
CA ARG A 520 -50.54 42.42 -13.76
C ARG A 520 -51.93 42.43 -13.17
N SER A 521 -52.54 43.63 -13.10
CA SER A 521 -53.95 43.76 -12.81
C SER A 521 -54.82 43.11 -13.92
N ALA A 522 -56.08 42.81 -13.64
CA ALA A 522 -56.98 42.20 -14.59
C ALA A 522 -57.06 43.01 -15.93
N LEU A 523 -57.16 44.31 -15.85
CA LEU A 523 -57.17 45.18 -17.01
C LEU A 523 -55.86 45.14 -17.80
N SER A 524 -54.73 45.14 -17.10
CA SER A 524 -53.39 45.04 -17.75
C SER A 524 -53.17 43.67 -18.40
N ALA A 525 -53.66 42.59 -17.80
CA ALA A 525 -53.56 41.23 -18.37
C ALA A 525 -54.43 41.12 -19.64
N GLU A 526 -55.67 41.73 -19.61
CA GLU A 526 -56.54 41.79 -20.75
C GLU A 526 -55.89 42.54 -21.92
N LEU A 527 -55.29 43.72 -21.67
CA LEU A 527 -54.60 44.48 -22.70
C LEU A 527 -53.41 43.68 -23.33
N VAL A 528 -52.69 42.91 -22.54
CA VAL A 528 -51.59 42.07 -23.05
C VAL A 528 -52.14 40.92 -23.89
N ALA A 529 -53.18 40.24 -23.44
CA ALA A 529 -53.80 39.16 -24.19
C ALA A 529 -54.35 39.63 -25.51
N GLU A 530 -55.01 40.82 -25.49
CA GLU A 530 -55.53 41.46 -26.72
C GLU A 530 -54.37 41.91 -27.64
N ARG A 531 -53.24 42.35 -27.09
CA ARG A 531 -52.02 42.64 -27.87
C ARG A 531 -51.50 41.40 -28.57
N VAL A 532 -51.42 40.24 -27.86
CA VAL A 532 -51.05 38.96 -28.47
C VAL A 532 -52.00 38.62 -29.63
N ARG A 533 -53.33 38.71 -29.42
CA ARG A 533 -54.29 38.41 -30.46
C ARG A 533 -54.09 39.28 -31.71
N LYS A 534 -53.94 40.62 -31.51
CA LYS A 534 -53.68 41.56 -32.60
C LYS A 534 -52.34 41.31 -33.30
N ALA A 535 -51.31 41.00 -32.58
CA ALA A 535 -49.98 40.71 -33.14
C ALA A 535 -49.99 39.45 -34.03
N VAL A 536 -50.75 38.44 -33.67
CA VAL A 536 -50.96 37.27 -34.52
C VAL A 536 -51.74 37.59 -35.76
N TYR A 537 -52.84 38.34 -35.62
CA TYR A 537 -53.68 38.75 -36.76
C TYR A 537 -52.91 39.62 -37.76
N ALA A 538 -52.05 40.51 -37.31
CA ALA A 538 -51.25 41.43 -38.12
C ALA A 538 -49.94 40.85 -38.61
N ASP A 539 -49.86 39.53 -38.90
CA ASP A 539 -48.66 38.89 -39.43
C ASP A 539 -48.48 39.07 -40.94
N ASP A 540 -48.31 40.31 -41.36
CA ASP A 540 -48.13 40.65 -42.77
C ASP A 540 -46.90 39.99 -43.40
N GLU A 541 -45.84 39.81 -42.66
CA GLU A 541 -44.64 39.12 -43.11
C GLU A 541 -44.88 37.62 -43.40
N GLY A 542 -45.72 36.97 -42.60
CA GLY A 542 -46.08 35.56 -42.82
C GLY A 542 -46.96 35.45 -44.08
N VAL A 543 -47.88 36.34 -44.24
CA VAL A 543 -48.73 36.39 -45.43
C VAL A 543 -47.89 36.69 -46.67
N ALA A 544 -46.96 37.64 -46.61
CA ALA A 544 -46.03 37.92 -47.72
C ALA A 544 -45.13 36.73 -48.06
N ALA A 545 -44.83 35.86 -47.11
CA ALA A 545 -44.12 34.62 -47.31
C ALA A 545 -44.97 33.42 -47.79
N GLY A 546 -46.24 33.68 -48.13
CA GLY A 546 -47.21 32.71 -48.66
C GLY A 546 -47.92 31.87 -47.58
N LEU A 547 -47.84 32.25 -46.33
CA LEU A 547 -48.57 31.58 -45.25
C LEU A 547 -50.03 32.12 -45.22
N PRO A 548 -51.00 31.29 -44.81
CA PRO A 548 -52.40 31.79 -44.67
C PRO A 548 -52.48 32.77 -43.49
N ALA A 549 -53.36 33.81 -43.66
CA ALA A 549 -53.69 34.68 -42.55
C ALA A 549 -54.43 33.89 -41.45
N VAL A 550 -53.96 34.02 -40.21
CA VAL A 550 -54.52 33.28 -39.09
C VAL A 550 -55.03 34.22 -38.00
N THR A 551 -55.97 33.73 -37.22
CA THR A 551 -56.46 34.37 -36.01
C THR A 551 -56.33 33.43 -34.82
N VAL A 552 -56.38 33.97 -33.61
CA VAL A 552 -56.41 33.19 -32.38
C VAL A 552 -57.59 33.61 -31.52
N SER A 553 -58.20 32.59 -30.90
CA SER A 553 -59.15 32.80 -29.82
C SER A 553 -58.42 32.68 -28.49
N ILE A 554 -58.73 33.57 -27.54
CA ILE A 554 -58.01 33.64 -26.23
C ILE A 554 -59.03 33.58 -25.10
N GLY A 555 -58.76 32.70 -24.12
CA GLY A 555 -59.45 32.70 -22.83
C GLY A 555 -58.48 33.16 -21.73
N LEU A 556 -58.85 34.18 -20.98
CA LEU A 556 -58.07 34.79 -19.92
C LEU A 556 -58.73 34.56 -18.56
N ALA A 557 -57.99 34.02 -17.63
CA ALA A 557 -58.40 33.92 -16.23
C ALA A 557 -57.40 34.69 -15.33
N VAL A 558 -57.93 35.50 -14.46
CA VAL A 558 -57.17 36.19 -13.41
C VAL A 558 -57.30 35.42 -12.14
N TYR A 559 -56.19 35.26 -11.44
CA TYR A 559 -56.16 34.59 -10.14
C TYR A 559 -57.12 35.24 -9.16
N ALA A 560 -58.02 34.47 -8.60
CA ALA A 560 -59.07 34.89 -7.68
C ALA A 560 -59.13 34.11 -6.37
N GLY A 561 -57.98 33.40 -6.03
CA GLY A 561 -57.85 32.57 -4.83
C GLY A 561 -57.88 31.07 -5.11
N GLU A 562 -57.64 30.65 -6.34
CA GLU A 562 -57.54 29.22 -6.70
C GLU A 562 -56.46 28.52 -5.90
N VAL A 563 -56.72 27.28 -5.52
CA VAL A 563 -55.80 26.45 -4.73
C VAL A 563 -54.80 25.72 -5.64
N SER A 564 -55.16 25.50 -6.90
CA SER A 564 -54.34 24.75 -7.86
C SER A 564 -54.22 25.47 -9.22
N ILE A 565 -53.15 25.13 -9.96
CA ILE A 565 -52.96 25.60 -11.33
C ILE A 565 -54.01 25.04 -12.28
N GLU A 566 -54.52 23.84 -11.97
CA GLU A 566 -55.56 23.13 -12.73
C GLU A 566 -56.87 23.94 -12.74
N ASP A 567 -57.26 24.48 -11.59
CA ASP A 567 -58.50 25.31 -11.47
C ASP A 567 -58.39 26.60 -12.28
N LEU A 568 -57.22 27.27 -12.20
CA LEU A 568 -56.96 28.50 -12.95
C LEU A 568 -56.93 28.24 -14.46
N LEU A 569 -56.29 27.16 -14.89
CA LEU A 569 -56.27 26.74 -16.30
C LEU A 569 -57.66 26.35 -16.78
N GLN A 570 -58.50 25.68 -15.99
CA GLN A 570 -59.85 25.29 -16.35
C GLN A 570 -60.74 26.51 -16.56
N ARG A 571 -60.59 27.56 -15.75
CA ARG A 571 -61.29 28.79 -15.96
C ARG A 571 -60.89 29.47 -17.27
N ALA A 572 -59.58 29.53 -17.56
CA ALA A 572 -59.11 30.09 -18.84
C ALA A 572 -59.58 29.25 -20.03
N ASP A 573 -59.61 27.92 -19.93
CA ASP A 573 -60.09 27.04 -20.99
C ASP A 573 -61.61 27.25 -21.26
N LYS A 574 -62.44 27.35 -20.22
CA LYS A 574 -63.89 27.71 -20.39
C LYS A 574 -64.09 29.03 -21.11
N ALA A 575 -63.25 30.02 -20.79
CA ALA A 575 -63.30 31.33 -21.48
C ALA A 575 -62.86 31.22 -22.95
N LEU A 576 -61.84 30.41 -23.25
CA LEU A 576 -61.38 30.09 -24.60
C LEU A 576 -62.49 29.42 -25.41
N TYR A 577 -63.16 28.45 -24.80
CA TYR A 577 -64.28 27.77 -25.44
C TYR A 577 -65.45 28.77 -25.78
N ALA A 578 -65.73 29.69 -24.87
CA ALA A 578 -66.73 30.75 -25.12
C ALA A 578 -66.28 31.66 -26.29
N ALA A 579 -65.04 32.09 -26.34
CA ALA A 579 -64.46 32.88 -27.43
C ALA A 579 -64.60 32.14 -28.79
N LYS A 580 -64.35 30.84 -28.85
CA LYS A 580 -64.52 30.04 -30.06
C LYS A 580 -66.02 29.95 -30.52
N ARG A 581 -66.94 29.79 -29.58
CA ARG A 581 -68.36 29.68 -29.88
C ARG A 581 -69.00 31.03 -30.37
N GLU A 582 -68.51 32.13 -29.84
CA GLU A 582 -69.07 33.47 -30.17
C GLU A 582 -68.55 34.07 -31.49
N GLY A 583 -67.79 33.27 -32.26
CA GLY A 583 -67.39 33.71 -33.62
C GLY A 583 -65.84 33.83 -33.75
N ARG A 584 -65.07 33.34 -32.81
CA ARG A 584 -63.60 33.30 -32.86
C ARG A 584 -62.88 34.65 -32.91
N ASN A 585 -61.56 34.67 -33.14
CA ASN A 585 -60.76 35.89 -33.24
C ASN A 585 -61.10 36.94 -32.15
N ARG A 586 -61.19 36.49 -30.91
CA ARG A 586 -61.54 37.35 -29.77
C ARG A 586 -60.95 36.83 -28.46
N LEU A 587 -60.92 37.74 -27.52
CA LEU A 587 -60.60 37.46 -26.12
C LEU A 587 -61.90 37.31 -25.32
N ARG A 588 -61.96 36.38 -24.42
CA ARG A 588 -62.93 36.24 -23.34
C ARG A 588 -62.28 36.13 -22.00
N MET A 589 -62.74 36.86 -21.03
CA MET A 589 -62.37 36.75 -19.65
C MET A 589 -63.24 35.69 -18.95
N ALA A 590 -62.59 34.88 -18.10
CA ALA A 590 -63.31 33.98 -17.22
C ALA A 590 -64.09 34.80 -16.17
N ALA A 591 -65.36 34.42 -15.97
CA ALA A 591 -66.21 35.01 -14.96
C ALA A 591 -65.72 34.66 -13.53
#